data_d202ab6017954d976a4e285affeff7fd
#
_entry.id   d202ab6017954d976a4e285affeff7fd
#
_cell.length_a   1.000
_cell.length_b   1.000
_cell.length_c   1.000
_cell.angle_alpha   90.00
_cell.angle_beta   90.00
_cell.angle_gamma   90.00
#
_symmetry.space_group_name_H-M   'P 1'
#
loop_
_entity.id
_entity.type
_entity.pdbx_description
1 polymer ?
#
loop_
_entity_poly.entity_id
_entity_poly.type
_entity_poly.pdbx_seq_one_letter_code
_entity_poly.pdbx_strand_id
1 'polypeptide(L)'
;LKDKEITVTADELQKQKLYTADVAAIMQVRAMHGTPKALVRTYGCQQNVADGERIKGMLSEMGFEFTEDEDEADFILFNTCAIREHAEDRVFGNIGALKNVKRRNPSLLIAVCGCMMEQERVAERIKASFPFVNIVFGTHVIHRLPEMMYTAVTDSKRVFLRGHESKEIIEGLPVRRDGNTRAWVTVMYGCDNFCSYCIVPYVRGREKSRHPDAIVAECRELIEQGYKEITLLGQNVNSYGKGLPEKVNFSELLRRIDAIGGDYRLRFMTSHPKDATHELVDTIAESRHICHYIHLPCQSGSSRVLKAMNRHYDREKYLDLIRYAKEKMPNLSLTSDIIVGFPGETYEEFCETLSLIREVEFTSLFTFIFSPRPGTRAAEMEDPVTYKEKTQWFSELLKTQEEIAAKRCASMVGSTERVLIEERNEKNGLLSGRTASSIIVEFPGEDEWIGEFKNVKVTEARNWILRGECVD
;
A
#
# COMPACT_ATOMS: atom_id res chain seq x y z
N LEU A 1 13.46 -32.70 5.15
CA LEU A 1 13.05 -31.57 6.00
C LEU A 1 11.57 -31.40 5.74
N LYS A 2 10.74 -31.78 6.75
CA LYS A 2 9.29 -31.66 6.71
C LYS A 2 8.91 -30.20 6.49
N ASP A 3 8.00 -29.96 5.56
CA ASP A 3 7.34 -28.67 5.32
C ASP A 3 6.78 -28.15 6.64
N LYS A 4 7.47 -27.17 7.23
CA LYS A 4 6.91 -26.42 8.34
C LYS A 4 5.85 -25.52 7.73
N GLU A 5 4.62 -25.68 8.17
CA GLU A 5 3.53 -24.76 7.86
C GLU A 5 4.00 -23.32 8.09
N ILE A 6 3.88 -22.51 7.04
CA ILE A 6 4.26 -21.09 7.04
C ILE A 6 3.12 -20.25 7.64
N THR A 7 2.00 -20.85 8.00
CA THR A 7 0.82 -20.18 8.57
C THR A 7 0.82 -20.22 10.09
N VAL A 8 0.26 -19.18 10.70
CA VAL A 8 -0.03 -19.15 12.15
C VAL A 8 -0.92 -20.36 12.50
N THR A 9 -0.56 -21.06 13.58
CA THR A 9 -1.25 -22.28 13.96
C THR A 9 -2.70 -22.04 14.37
N ALA A 10 -3.58 -23.05 14.17
CA ALA A 10 -4.97 -22.99 14.61
C ALA A 10 -5.08 -22.77 16.13
N ASP A 11 -4.15 -23.35 16.91
CA ASP A 11 -4.09 -23.20 18.38
C ASP A 11 -3.84 -21.75 18.77
N GLU A 12 -2.90 -21.05 18.07
CA GLU A 12 -2.65 -19.63 18.33
C GLU A 12 -3.87 -18.77 17.97
N LEU A 13 -4.50 -19.03 16.83
CA LEU A 13 -5.73 -18.31 16.46
C LEU A 13 -6.86 -18.55 17.47
N GLN A 14 -7.02 -19.78 17.96
CA GLN A 14 -8.01 -20.09 19.01
C GLN A 14 -7.69 -19.36 20.33
N LYS A 15 -6.43 -19.32 20.72
CA LYS A 15 -5.96 -18.54 21.87
C LYS A 15 -6.30 -17.05 21.73
N GLN A 16 -6.07 -16.47 20.55
CA GLN A 16 -6.39 -15.07 20.30
C GLN A 16 -7.91 -14.81 20.37
N LYS A 17 -8.76 -15.75 19.94
CA LYS A 17 -10.24 -15.64 20.11
C LYS A 17 -10.65 -15.60 21.58
N LEU A 18 -9.99 -16.33 22.47
CA LEU A 18 -10.26 -16.24 23.90
C LEU A 18 -9.92 -14.83 24.44
N TYR A 19 -8.76 -14.31 24.10
CA TYR A 19 -8.40 -12.94 24.45
C TYR A 19 -9.35 -11.89 23.86
N THR A 20 -9.87 -12.10 22.64
CA THR A 20 -10.88 -11.24 22.03
C THR A 20 -12.13 -11.13 22.91
N ALA A 21 -12.65 -12.27 23.40
CA ALA A 21 -13.81 -12.29 24.28
C ALA A 21 -13.55 -11.61 25.64
N ASP A 22 -12.39 -11.89 26.23
CA ASP A 22 -11.99 -11.29 27.51
C ASP A 22 -11.84 -9.76 27.40
N VAL A 23 -11.18 -9.28 26.33
CA VAL A 23 -10.99 -7.84 26.09
C VAL A 23 -12.34 -7.18 25.84
N ALA A 24 -13.24 -7.80 25.09
CA ALA A 24 -14.60 -7.29 24.86
C ALA A 24 -15.33 -7.06 26.19
N ALA A 25 -15.33 -8.06 27.08
CA ALA A 25 -15.96 -7.95 28.38
C ALA A 25 -15.34 -6.83 29.26
N ILE A 26 -14.01 -6.74 29.29
CA ILE A 26 -13.30 -5.73 30.07
C ILE A 26 -13.57 -4.32 29.51
N MET A 27 -13.50 -4.14 28.22
CA MET A 27 -13.66 -2.83 27.59
C MET A 27 -15.09 -2.33 27.67
N GLN A 28 -16.08 -3.21 27.60
CA GLN A 28 -17.49 -2.85 27.82
C GLN A 28 -17.73 -2.21 29.21
N VAL A 29 -17.01 -2.67 30.23
CA VAL A 29 -17.11 -2.10 31.58
C VAL A 29 -16.31 -0.79 31.73
N ARG A 30 -15.20 -0.67 30.97
CA ARG A 30 -14.29 0.49 31.05
C ARG A 30 -14.67 1.65 30.17
N ALA A 31 -15.53 1.44 29.17
CA ALA A 31 -15.89 2.46 28.20
C ALA A 31 -16.55 3.68 28.85
N MET A 32 -16.10 4.88 28.50
CA MET A 32 -16.62 6.13 29.05
C MET A 32 -18.06 6.43 28.62
N HIS A 33 -18.46 5.96 27.44
CA HIS A 33 -19.72 6.30 26.78
C HIS A 33 -20.62 5.08 26.49
N GLY A 34 -20.46 4.01 27.25
CA GLY A 34 -21.26 2.78 27.11
C GLY A 34 -20.62 1.77 26.16
N THR A 35 -20.66 1.99 24.85
CA THR A 35 -19.95 1.14 23.87
C THR A 35 -18.51 1.62 23.70
N PRO A 36 -17.49 0.73 23.78
CA PRO A 36 -16.11 1.16 23.62
C PRO A 36 -15.85 1.69 22.18
N LYS A 37 -15.15 2.80 22.07
CA LYS A 37 -14.83 3.45 20.81
C LYS A 37 -13.33 3.38 20.50
N ALA A 38 -13.02 3.04 19.26
CA ALA A 38 -11.64 2.99 18.75
C ALA A 38 -11.40 4.04 17.66
N LEU A 39 -10.25 4.70 17.70
CA LEU A 39 -9.72 5.53 16.63
C LEU A 39 -8.51 4.86 16.04
N VAL A 40 -8.55 4.53 14.74
CA VAL A 40 -7.45 3.89 14.02
C VAL A 40 -6.99 4.82 12.90
N ARG A 41 -5.81 5.41 13.05
CA ARG A 41 -5.19 6.23 11.99
C ARG A 41 -4.06 5.46 11.32
N THR A 42 -4.18 5.31 10.00
CA THR A 42 -3.17 4.65 9.17
C THR A 42 -2.35 5.66 8.39
N TYR A 43 -1.04 5.58 8.51
CA TYR A 43 -0.07 6.35 7.76
C TYR A 43 0.69 5.44 6.80
N GLY A 44 0.89 5.86 5.55
CA GLY A 44 1.81 5.18 4.65
C GLY A 44 1.21 4.63 3.37
N CYS A 45 1.56 3.40 3.02
CA CYS A 45 1.20 2.75 1.75
C CYS A 45 -0.08 1.91 1.87
N GLN A 46 -0.57 1.41 0.74
CA GLN A 46 -1.77 0.56 0.65
C GLN A 46 -1.65 -0.71 1.51
N GLN A 47 -0.44 -1.27 1.67
CA GLN A 47 -0.23 -2.40 2.57
C GLN A 47 -0.53 -2.03 4.04
N ASN A 48 -0.19 -0.82 4.46
CA ASN A 48 -0.58 -0.34 5.79
C ASN A 48 -2.09 -0.14 5.91
N VAL A 49 -2.76 0.28 4.83
CA VAL A 49 -4.24 0.37 4.82
C VAL A 49 -4.84 -1.02 5.02
N ALA A 50 -4.40 -2.02 4.27
CA ALA A 50 -4.87 -3.41 4.44
C ALA A 50 -4.57 -3.96 5.84
N ASP A 51 -3.41 -3.65 6.43
CA ASP A 51 -3.09 -4.01 7.81
C ASP A 51 -4.05 -3.28 8.81
N GLY A 52 -4.36 -2.01 8.55
CA GLY A 52 -5.32 -1.22 9.33
C GLY A 52 -6.75 -1.78 9.29
N GLU A 53 -7.22 -2.24 8.12
CA GLU A 53 -8.52 -2.90 7.96
C GLU A 53 -8.62 -4.21 8.76
N ARG A 54 -7.54 -5.00 8.84
CA ARG A 54 -7.45 -6.19 9.71
C ARG A 54 -7.49 -5.80 11.19
N ILE A 55 -6.77 -4.76 11.58
CA ILE A 55 -6.80 -4.23 12.95
C ILE A 55 -8.22 -3.78 13.31
N LYS A 56 -8.90 -3.04 12.43
CA LYS A 56 -10.30 -2.65 12.60
C LYS A 56 -11.24 -3.86 12.71
N GLY A 57 -11.00 -4.90 11.90
CA GLY A 57 -11.76 -6.17 12.00
C GLY A 57 -11.65 -6.81 13.38
N MET A 58 -10.43 -6.97 13.90
CA MET A 58 -10.21 -7.51 15.25
C MET A 58 -10.84 -6.62 16.33
N LEU A 59 -10.73 -5.29 16.22
CA LEU A 59 -11.37 -4.37 17.16
C LEU A 59 -12.90 -4.47 17.11
N SER A 60 -13.50 -4.67 15.93
CA SER A 60 -14.95 -4.92 15.79
C SER A 60 -15.36 -6.20 16.51
N GLU A 61 -14.59 -7.29 16.42
CA GLU A 61 -14.86 -8.53 17.16
C GLU A 61 -14.70 -8.36 18.69
N MET A 62 -13.87 -7.41 19.13
CA MET A 62 -13.75 -7.00 20.53
C MET A 62 -14.85 -6.00 20.98
N GLY A 63 -15.84 -5.73 20.11
CA GLY A 63 -16.99 -4.90 20.44
C GLY A 63 -16.78 -3.40 20.32
N PHE A 64 -15.69 -2.94 19.67
CA PHE A 64 -15.46 -1.52 19.45
C PHE A 64 -16.27 -0.96 18.29
N GLU A 65 -16.87 0.20 18.50
CA GLU A 65 -17.29 1.12 17.45
C GLU A 65 -16.12 2.03 17.07
N PHE A 66 -16.24 2.77 15.93
CA PHE A 66 -15.16 3.65 15.45
C PHE A 66 -15.55 5.10 15.52
N THR A 67 -14.58 5.94 15.88
CA THR A 67 -14.71 7.40 15.95
C THR A 67 -13.51 8.06 15.30
N GLU A 68 -13.68 9.29 14.83
CA GLU A 68 -12.57 10.16 14.40
C GLU A 68 -12.19 11.17 15.50
N ASP A 69 -12.95 11.24 16.61
CA ASP A 69 -12.70 12.13 17.73
C ASP A 69 -11.81 11.46 18.79
N GLU A 70 -10.66 12.07 19.06
CA GLU A 70 -9.69 11.58 20.03
C GLU A 70 -10.25 11.61 21.48
N ASP A 71 -11.14 12.54 21.77
CA ASP A 71 -11.72 12.71 23.13
C ASP A 71 -12.83 11.70 23.42
N GLU A 72 -13.46 11.12 22.38
CA GLU A 72 -14.44 10.04 22.53
C GLU A 72 -13.83 8.63 22.56
N ALA A 73 -12.56 8.50 22.17
CA ALA A 73 -11.92 7.21 22.04
C ALA A 73 -11.51 6.58 23.37
N ASP A 74 -11.78 5.29 23.53
CA ASP A 74 -11.26 4.43 24.59
C ASP A 74 -9.97 3.72 24.18
N PHE A 75 -9.75 3.59 22.85
CA PHE A 75 -8.54 3.03 22.25
C PHE A 75 -8.12 3.87 21.03
N ILE A 76 -6.85 4.32 21.00
CA ILE A 76 -6.27 5.03 19.86
C ILE A 76 -5.09 4.20 19.33
N LEU A 77 -5.09 3.91 18.02
CA LEU A 77 -4.01 3.20 17.37
C LEU A 77 -3.49 3.97 16.16
N PHE A 78 -2.16 4.17 16.13
CA PHE A 78 -1.46 4.69 14.97
C PHE A 78 -0.71 3.58 14.24
N ASN A 79 -1.13 3.25 13.03
CA ASN A 79 -0.46 2.32 12.13
C ASN A 79 0.52 3.08 11.22
N THR A 80 1.81 2.80 11.33
CA THR A 80 2.90 3.66 10.90
C THR A 80 3.75 3.05 9.78
N CYS A 81 4.39 3.90 8.98
CA CYS A 81 5.18 3.52 7.82
C CYS A 81 6.66 3.90 7.97
N ALA A 82 7.56 3.01 7.56
CA ALA A 82 9.01 3.25 7.56
C ALA A 82 9.56 3.86 6.27
N ILE A 83 8.75 3.96 5.21
CA ILE A 83 9.23 4.29 3.86
C ILE A 83 9.26 5.81 3.60
N ARG A 84 8.36 6.58 4.19
CA ARG A 84 8.23 8.03 3.92
C ARG A 84 9.04 8.84 4.91
N GLU A 85 9.87 9.77 4.43
CA GLU A 85 10.82 10.57 5.22
C GLU A 85 10.16 11.33 6.38
N HIS A 86 9.14 12.10 6.07
CA HIS A 86 8.45 12.90 7.09
C HIS A 86 7.37 12.15 7.89
N ALA A 87 7.22 10.85 7.66
CA ALA A 87 6.24 10.06 8.41
C ALA A 87 6.64 9.90 9.87
N GLU A 88 7.94 9.77 10.16
CA GLU A 88 8.45 9.56 11.52
C GLU A 88 8.17 10.80 12.40
N ASP A 89 8.57 12.00 11.97
CA ASP A 89 8.38 13.22 12.75
C ASP A 89 6.90 13.57 12.91
N ARG A 90 6.10 13.38 11.86
CA ARG A 90 4.66 13.58 11.93
C ARG A 90 4.00 12.62 12.92
N VAL A 91 4.40 11.36 12.93
CA VAL A 91 3.88 10.35 13.87
C VAL A 91 4.27 10.73 15.31
N PHE A 92 5.53 11.10 15.56
CA PHE A 92 5.96 11.53 16.88
C PHE A 92 5.22 12.78 17.36
N GLY A 93 4.98 13.75 16.47
CA GLY A 93 4.18 14.94 16.79
C GLY A 93 2.75 14.56 17.19
N ASN A 94 2.10 13.71 16.42
CA ASN A 94 0.74 13.23 16.70
C ASN A 94 0.68 12.41 18.00
N ILE A 95 1.64 11.50 18.24
CA ILE A 95 1.71 10.78 19.52
C ILE A 95 1.86 11.78 20.68
N GLY A 96 2.74 12.79 20.53
CA GLY A 96 2.95 13.81 21.56
C GLY A 96 1.68 14.57 21.93
N ALA A 97 0.82 14.87 20.95
CA ALA A 97 -0.46 15.55 21.16
C ALA A 97 -1.42 14.74 22.05
N LEU A 98 -1.39 13.41 21.94
CA LEU A 98 -2.22 12.51 22.75
C LEU A 98 -1.91 12.57 24.27
N LYS A 99 -0.80 13.18 24.67
CA LYS A 99 -0.49 13.37 26.10
C LYS A 99 -1.59 14.12 26.84
N ASN A 100 -2.20 15.11 26.19
CA ASN A 100 -3.29 15.89 26.79
C ASN A 100 -4.60 15.08 26.83
N VAL A 101 -4.90 14.33 25.77
CA VAL A 101 -6.06 13.42 25.72
C VAL A 101 -5.95 12.37 26.82
N LYS A 102 -4.78 11.71 26.94
CA LYS A 102 -4.51 10.72 28.00
C LYS A 102 -4.64 11.30 29.42
N ARG A 103 -4.33 12.59 29.60
CA ARG A 103 -4.49 13.26 30.90
C ARG A 103 -5.97 13.50 31.25
N ARG A 104 -6.81 13.80 30.25
CA ARG A 104 -8.27 13.93 30.41
C ARG A 104 -8.96 12.58 30.60
N ASN A 105 -8.50 11.57 29.85
CA ASN A 105 -8.98 10.18 29.94
C ASN A 105 -7.83 9.23 30.36
N PRO A 106 -7.58 9.02 31.67
CA PRO A 106 -6.53 8.12 32.14
C PRO A 106 -6.73 6.65 31.74
N SER A 107 -7.98 6.23 31.44
CA SER A 107 -8.32 4.87 31.00
C SER A 107 -8.04 4.64 29.53
N LEU A 108 -7.87 5.69 28.71
CA LEU A 108 -7.54 5.58 27.28
C LEU A 108 -6.33 4.67 27.05
N LEU A 109 -6.47 3.71 26.15
CA LEU A 109 -5.35 2.90 25.67
C LEU A 109 -4.77 3.50 24.40
N ILE A 110 -3.46 3.64 24.34
CA ILE A 110 -2.76 4.16 23.16
C ILE A 110 -1.81 3.09 22.63
N ALA A 111 -1.96 2.77 21.34
CA ALA A 111 -1.13 1.81 20.64
C ALA A 111 -0.44 2.44 19.42
N VAL A 112 0.76 1.98 19.13
CA VAL A 112 1.50 2.35 17.91
C VAL A 112 2.01 1.07 17.25
N CYS A 113 1.74 0.91 15.96
CA CYS A 113 2.16 -0.28 15.22
C CYS A 113 2.67 0.04 13.81
N GLY A 114 2.96 -1.01 13.05
CA GLY A 114 3.33 -0.93 11.65
C GLY A 114 4.83 -1.04 11.40
N CYS A 115 5.25 -0.83 10.14
CA CYS A 115 6.64 -1.03 9.69
C CYS A 115 7.66 -0.20 10.48
N MET A 116 7.27 0.99 10.93
CA MET A 116 8.16 1.88 11.69
C MET A 116 8.54 1.26 13.04
N MET A 117 7.64 0.48 13.65
CA MET A 117 7.87 -0.16 14.96
C MET A 117 8.81 -1.37 14.90
N GLU A 118 9.08 -1.91 13.71
CA GLU A 118 10.10 -2.94 13.53
C GLU A 118 11.54 -2.39 13.66
N GLN A 119 11.73 -1.08 13.54
CA GLN A 119 13.01 -0.43 13.76
C GLN A 119 13.25 -0.26 15.29
N GLU A 120 14.26 -0.92 15.82
CA GLU A 120 14.59 -0.90 17.27
C GLU A 120 14.78 0.52 17.80
N ARG A 121 15.55 1.34 17.08
CA ARG A 121 15.78 2.75 17.40
C ARG A 121 14.49 3.52 17.66
N VAL A 122 13.48 3.28 16.81
CA VAL A 122 12.19 3.98 16.87
C VAL A 122 11.36 3.46 18.05
N ALA A 123 11.28 2.15 18.22
CA ALA A 123 10.55 1.54 19.34
C ALA A 123 11.13 1.98 20.69
N GLU A 124 12.45 2.02 20.85
CA GLU A 124 13.11 2.50 22.07
C GLU A 124 12.90 4.00 22.29
N ARG A 125 12.86 4.82 21.22
CA ARG A 125 12.51 6.23 21.34
C ARG A 125 11.09 6.40 21.88
N ILE A 126 10.11 5.62 21.40
CA ILE A 126 8.73 5.65 21.92
C ILE A 126 8.72 5.23 23.38
N LYS A 127 9.44 4.18 23.73
CA LYS A 127 9.54 3.66 25.10
C LYS A 127 10.06 4.72 26.08
N ALA A 128 11.08 5.46 25.68
CA ALA A 128 11.71 6.48 26.50
C ALA A 128 10.92 7.79 26.54
N SER A 129 10.43 8.28 25.39
CA SER A 129 9.88 9.63 25.25
C SER A 129 8.36 9.72 25.47
N PHE A 130 7.63 8.60 25.32
CA PHE A 130 6.17 8.57 25.40
C PHE A 130 5.69 7.52 26.43
N PRO A 131 5.89 7.75 27.74
CA PRO A 131 5.56 6.75 28.78
C PRO A 131 4.05 6.44 28.87
N PHE A 132 3.21 7.25 28.27
CA PHE A 132 1.76 7.07 28.23
C PHE A 132 1.26 6.16 27.06
N VAL A 133 2.15 5.75 26.14
CA VAL A 133 1.85 4.75 25.12
C VAL A 133 1.86 3.37 25.76
N ASN A 134 0.75 2.65 25.64
CA ASN A 134 0.54 1.35 26.31
C ASN A 134 1.07 0.18 25.50
N ILE A 135 0.88 0.18 24.15
CA ILE A 135 1.18 -0.96 23.29
C ILE A 135 2.00 -0.49 22.09
N VAL A 136 3.09 -1.18 21.79
CA VAL A 136 3.93 -0.96 20.62
C VAL A 136 4.21 -2.31 19.98
N PHE A 137 3.84 -2.47 18.70
CA PHE A 137 4.03 -3.76 18.02
C PHE A 137 4.36 -3.64 16.54
N GLY A 138 5.08 -4.63 16.03
CA GLY A 138 5.48 -4.74 14.64
C GLY A 138 4.42 -5.38 13.74
N THR A 139 4.71 -5.39 12.43
CA THR A 139 3.79 -5.92 11.41
C THR A 139 3.59 -7.43 11.46
N HIS A 140 4.57 -8.17 11.98
CA HIS A 140 4.55 -9.64 12.02
C HIS A 140 3.70 -10.22 13.13
N VAL A 141 3.26 -9.40 14.07
CA VAL A 141 2.54 -9.84 15.28
C VAL A 141 1.15 -9.18 15.42
N ILE A 142 0.62 -8.65 14.32
CA ILE A 142 -0.70 -7.96 14.29
C ILE A 142 -1.80 -8.87 14.86
N HIS A 143 -1.79 -10.17 14.55
CA HIS A 143 -2.77 -11.15 15.04
C HIS A 143 -2.81 -11.27 16.56
N ARG A 144 -1.75 -10.87 17.26
CA ARG A 144 -1.67 -10.90 18.72
C ARG A 144 -2.19 -9.62 19.40
N LEU A 145 -2.86 -8.74 18.65
CA LEU A 145 -3.46 -7.52 19.22
C LEU A 145 -4.39 -7.83 20.41
N PRO A 146 -5.29 -8.85 20.36
CA PRO A 146 -6.14 -9.18 21.52
C PRO A 146 -5.33 -9.52 22.79
N GLU A 147 -4.30 -10.37 22.68
CA GLU A 147 -3.41 -10.71 23.79
C GLU A 147 -2.68 -9.49 24.36
N MET A 148 -2.18 -8.61 23.48
CA MET A 148 -1.49 -7.38 23.89
C MET A 148 -2.43 -6.42 24.62
N MET A 149 -3.67 -6.28 24.15
CA MET A 149 -4.69 -5.47 24.81
C MET A 149 -5.07 -6.07 26.17
N TYR A 150 -5.32 -7.38 26.23
CA TYR A 150 -5.58 -8.08 27.47
C TYR A 150 -4.50 -7.81 28.52
N THR A 151 -3.23 -8.00 28.16
CA THR A 151 -2.10 -7.74 29.05
C THR A 151 -2.02 -6.28 29.51
N ALA A 152 -2.31 -5.34 28.60
CA ALA A 152 -2.25 -3.91 28.92
C ALA A 152 -3.38 -3.50 29.89
N VAL A 153 -4.55 -4.12 29.82
CA VAL A 153 -5.71 -3.76 30.68
C VAL A 153 -5.71 -4.50 32.01
N THR A 154 -5.21 -5.74 32.07
CA THR A 154 -5.20 -6.55 33.30
C THR A 154 -3.98 -6.29 34.15
N ASP A 155 -2.79 -6.30 33.55
CA ASP A 155 -1.53 -6.14 34.28
C ASP A 155 -1.09 -4.69 34.45
N SER A 156 -1.76 -3.75 33.79
CA SER A 156 -1.39 -2.33 33.72
C SER A 156 0.08 -2.12 33.26
N LYS A 157 0.59 -3.06 32.45
CA LYS A 157 1.95 -3.05 31.90
C LYS A 157 1.95 -2.54 30.47
N ARG A 158 3.02 -1.84 30.12
CA ARG A 158 3.31 -1.49 28.74
C ARG A 158 3.78 -2.74 27.98
N VAL A 159 3.22 -2.96 26.77
CA VAL A 159 3.54 -4.11 25.92
C VAL A 159 4.36 -3.64 24.72
N PHE A 160 5.54 -4.26 24.52
CA PHE A 160 6.41 -4.01 23.37
C PHE A 160 6.69 -5.33 22.68
N LEU A 161 6.11 -5.54 21.48
CA LEU A 161 6.23 -6.81 20.78
C LEU A 161 6.66 -6.57 19.32
N ARG A 162 7.81 -7.09 18.94
CA ARG A 162 8.33 -7.07 17.57
C ARG A 162 8.57 -8.51 17.11
N GLY A 163 8.40 -8.78 15.82
CA GLY A 163 8.43 -10.13 15.29
C GLY A 163 9.36 -10.34 14.11
N HIS A 164 10.56 -9.78 14.13
CA HIS A 164 11.51 -9.78 13.00
C HIS A 164 11.78 -11.15 12.37
N GLU A 165 11.65 -12.24 13.11
CA GLU A 165 11.97 -13.59 12.65
C GLU A 165 10.74 -14.44 12.33
N SER A 166 9.52 -13.92 12.48
CA SER A 166 8.34 -14.71 12.16
C SER A 166 8.31 -15.04 10.67
N LYS A 167 8.34 -16.34 10.36
CA LYS A 167 8.15 -16.85 9.00
C LYS A 167 6.70 -17.13 8.66
N GLU A 168 5.81 -16.87 9.60
CA GLU A 168 4.40 -17.22 9.50
C GLU A 168 3.62 -16.23 8.66
N ILE A 169 2.65 -16.73 7.91
CA ILE A 169 1.61 -15.98 7.25
C ILE A 169 0.35 -16.06 8.09
N ILE A 170 -0.33 -14.95 8.25
CA ILE A 170 -1.55 -14.88 9.03
C ILE A 170 -2.72 -14.94 8.05
N GLU A 171 -3.49 -16.03 8.12
CA GLU A 171 -4.73 -16.20 7.36
C GLU A 171 -5.95 -16.12 8.28
N GLY A 172 -7.11 -15.79 7.72
CA GLY A 172 -8.39 -15.81 8.43
C GLY A 172 -8.58 -14.75 9.52
N LEU A 173 -7.79 -13.67 9.51
CA LEU A 173 -8.09 -12.54 10.37
C LEU A 173 -9.36 -11.82 9.88
N PRO A 174 -10.20 -11.34 10.81
CA PRO A 174 -11.33 -10.50 10.45
C PRO A 174 -10.87 -9.22 9.77
N VAL A 175 -11.62 -8.75 8.78
CA VAL A 175 -11.31 -7.53 8.03
C VAL A 175 -12.51 -6.61 8.07
N ARG A 176 -12.33 -5.37 8.53
CA ARG A 176 -13.31 -4.31 8.37
C ARG A 176 -12.78 -3.30 7.38
N ARG A 177 -13.35 -3.28 6.20
CA ARG A 177 -12.93 -2.41 5.11
C ARG A 177 -13.49 -1.00 5.29
N ASP A 178 -12.73 -0.01 4.85
CA ASP A 178 -13.10 1.41 4.97
C ASP A 178 -14.11 1.86 3.89
N GLY A 179 -14.34 1.04 2.87
CA GLY A 179 -15.29 1.27 1.79
C GLY A 179 -15.88 -0.03 1.27
N ASN A 180 -16.89 0.09 0.41
CA ASN A 180 -17.63 -1.02 -0.20
C ASN A 180 -17.41 -1.15 -1.72
N THR A 181 -16.61 -0.28 -2.32
CA THR A 181 -16.39 -0.24 -3.78
C THR A 181 -15.06 -0.86 -4.17
N ARG A 182 -14.01 -0.64 -3.38
CA ARG A 182 -12.64 -1.11 -3.62
C ARG A 182 -12.12 -1.92 -2.46
N ALA A 183 -11.39 -2.99 -2.76
CA ALA A 183 -10.77 -3.85 -1.76
C ALA A 183 -9.29 -4.07 -2.02
N TRP A 184 -8.52 -4.16 -0.94
CA TRP A 184 -7.10 -4.49 -0.94
C TRP A 184 -6.93 -5.94 -0.53
N VAL A 185 -6.29 -6.75 -1.37
CA VAL A 185 -5.99 -8.16 -1.07
C VAL A 185 -4.48 -8.36 -1.06
N THR A 186 -3.92 -8.61 0.10
CA THR A 186 -2.49 -8.92 0.23
C THR A 186 -2.25 -10.33 -0.30
N VAL A 187 -1.37 -10.50 -1.29
CA VAL A 187 -1.03 -11.81 -1.86
C VAL A 187 0.32 -12.34 -1.36
N MET A 188 1.18 -11.45 -0.88
CA MET A 188 2.49 -11.80 -0.35
C MET A 188 3.02 -10.75 0.62
N TYR A 189 3.97 -11.13 1.44
CA TYR A 189 4.67 -10.28 2.41
C TYR A 189 6.17 -10.33 2.19
N GLY A 190 6.87 -9.25 2.56
CA GLY A 190 8.33 -9.19 2.52
C GLY A 190 8.91 -9.01 1.12
N CYS A 191 10.24 -8.83 1.03
CA CYS A 191 10.93 -8.63 -0.24
C CYS A 191 12.38 -9.09 -0.14
N ASP A 192 12.82 -9.89 -1.12
CA ASP A 192 14.19 -10.43 -1.20
C ASP A 192 15.10 -9.66 -2.16
N ASN A 193 14.67 -8.52 -2.69
CA ASN A 193 15.46 -7.77 -3.66
C ASN A 193 16.63 -7.00 -3.00
N PHE A 194 16.52 -6.62 -1.74
CA PHE A 194 17.58 -5.88 -1.01
C PHE A 194 18.16 -4.71 -1.81
N CYS A 195 17.27 -3.94 -2.49
CA CYS A 195 17.68 -2.69 -3.13
C CYS A 195 18.41 -1.82 -2.11
N SER A 196 19.53 -1.21 -2.51
CA SER A 196 20.47 -0.58 -1.56
C SER A 196 19.88 0.56 -0.73
N TYR A 197 18.81 1.18 -1.18
CA TYR A 197 18.09 2.26 -0.50
C TYR A 197 16.88 1.81 0.32
N CYS A 198 16.49 0.52 0.22
CA CYS A 198 15.17 0.09 0.66
C CYS A 198 15.21 -0.56 2.05
N ILE A 199 14.37 -0.05 2.96
CA ILE A 199 14.23 -0.57 4.32
C ILE A 199 13.28 -1.77 4.41
N VAL A 200 12.50 -2.06 3.35
CA VAL A 200 11.43 -3.09 3.37
C VAL A 200 11.92 -4.47 3.82
N PRO A 201 13.03 -5.03 3.32
CA PRO A 201 13.50 -6.35 3.79
C PRO A 201 13.75 -6.41 5.31
N TYR A 202 14.09 -5.29 5.92
CA TYR A 202 14.43 -5.18 7.35
C TYR A 202 13.20 -4.98 8.24
N VAL A 203 12.08 -4.50 7.68
CA VAL A 203 10.85 -4.20 8.45
C VAL A 203 9.65 -5.06 8.05
N ARG A 204 9.69 -5.73 6.89
CA ARG A 204 8.66 -6.66 6.41
C ARG A 204 9.19 -8.08 6.23
N GLY A 205 10.51 -8.28 6.41
CA GLY A 205 11.17 -9.58 6.34
C GLY A 205 11.32 -10.13 4.92
N ARG A 206 11.61 -11.43 4.86
CA ARG A 206 11.80 -12.20 3.62
C ARG A 206 10.47 -12.44 2.90
N GLU A 207 10.55 -12.67 1.58
CA GLU A 207 9.36 -12.98 0.75
C GLU A 207 8.61 -14.21 1.27
N LYS A 208 7.29 -14.07 1.37
CA LYS A 208 6.34 -15.13 1.73
C LYS A 208 5.07 -14.94 0.93
N SER A 209 4.67 -15.95 0.15
CA SER A 209 3.45 -15.94 -0.65
C SER A 209 2.32 -16.63 0.09
N ARG A 210 1.13 -16.03 0.09
CA ARG A 210 -0.10 -16.67 0.58
C ARG A 210 -0.52 -17.79 -0.38
N HIS A 211 -1.27 -18.77 0.14
CA HIS A 211 -1.77 -19.86 -0.67
C HIS A 211 -2.74 -19.34 -1.75
N PRO A 212 -2.63 -19.79 -3.02
CA PRO A 212 -3.46 -19.26 -4.11
C PRO A 212 -4.95 -19.47 -3.89
N ASP A 213 -5.36 -20.62 -3.34
CA ASP A 213 -6.79 -20.90 -3.09
C ASP A 213 -7.38 -19.96 -2.05
N ALA A 214 -6.62 -19.57 -1.02
CA ALA A 214 -7.07 -18.59 -0.02
C ALA A 214 -7.28 -17.21 -0.64
N ILE A 215 -6.37 -16.78 -1.53
CA ILE A 215 -6.49 -15.51 -2.25
C ILE A 215 -7.69 -15.52 -3.19
N VAL A 216 -7.87 -16.60 -3.97
CA VAL A 216 -8.99 -16.75 -4.91
C VAL A 216 -10.33 -16.77 -4.18
N ALA A 217 -10.38 -17.46 -3.02
CA ALA A 217 -11.59 -17.49 -2.18
C ALA A 217 -11.93 -16.08 -1.64
N GLU A 218 -10.94 -15.34 -1.12
CA GLU A 218 -11.12 -13.96 -0.66
C GLU A 218 -11.59 -13.04 -1.80
N CYS A 219 -10.99 -13.15 -2.99
CA CYS A 219 -11.42 -12.35 -4.15
C CYS A 219 -12.87 -12.69 -4.56
N ARG A 220 -13.25 -13.96 -4.56
CA ARG A 220 -14.62 -14.40 -4.89
C ARG A 220 -15.62 -13.83 -3.89
N GLU A 221 -15.34 -13.94 -2.62
CA GLU A 221 -16.21 -13.39 -1.57
C GLU A 221 -16.42 -11.88 -1.75
N LEU A 222 -15.36 -11.13 -2.06
CA LEU A 222 -15.44 -9.70 -2.32
C LEU A 222 -16.31 -9.37 -3.54
N ILE A 223 -16.17 -10.14 -4.63
CA ILE A 223 -16.99 -9.96 -5.83
C ILE A 223 -18.46 -10.24 -5.54
N GLU A 224 -18.76 -11.30 -4.77
CA GLU A 224 -20.11 -11.67 -4.33
C GLU A 224 -20.71 -10.60 -3.40
N GLN A 225 -19.91 -9.93 -2.58
CA GLN A 225 -20.30 -8.79 -1.75
C GLN A 225 -20.50 -7.48 -2.55
N GLY A 226 -20.21 -7.47 -3.86
CA GLY A 226 -20.45 -6.34 -4.74
C GLY A 226 -19.25 -5.39 -4.91
N TYR A 227 -18.06 -5.72 -4.42
CA TYR A 227 -16.87 -4.91 -4.67
C TYR A 227 -16.55 -4.86 -6.17
N LYS A 228 -16.29 -3.66 -6.67
CA LYS A 228 -16.09 -3.37 -8.10
C LYS A 228 -14.61 -3.30 -8.50
N GLU A 229 -13.72 -3.06 -7.56
CA GLU A 229 -12.28 -3.05 -7.84
C GLU A 229 -11.51 -3.80 -6.75
N ILE A 230 -10.71 -4.79 -7.16
CA ILE A 230 -9.81 -5.54 -6.29
C ILE A 230 -8.38 -5.19 -6.68
N THR A 231 -7.58 -4.78 -5.70
CA THR A 231 -6.15 -4.52 -5.91
C THR A 231 -5.30 -5.49 -5.12
N LEU A 232 -4.50 -6.28 -5.82
CA LEU A 232 -3.57 -7.22 -5.21
C LEU A 232 -2.33 -6.48 -4.70
N LEU A 233 -1.96 -6.74 -3.46
CA LEU A 233 -0.87 -6.07 -2.76
C LEU A 233 0.26 -7.04 -2.39
N GLY A 234 1.48 -6.52 -2.47
CA GLY A 234 2.71 -7.15 -2.00
C GLY A 234 3.84 -6.14 -2.05
N GLN A 235 5.04 -6.54 -1.64
CA GLN A 235 6.23 -5.70 -1.77
C GLN A 235 6.97 -5.92 -3.10
N ASN A 236 6.66 -7.05 -3.78
CA ASN A 236 7.06 -7.37 -5.15
C ASN A 236 6.14 -8.48 -5.67
N VAL A 237 4.95 -8.12 -6.12
CA VAL A 237 3.91 -9.10 -6.52
C VAL A 237 4.37 -10.02 -7.65
N ASN A 238 5.29 -9.57 -8.50
CA ASN A 238 5.80 -10.35 -9.62
C ASN A 238 6.63 -11.58 -9.18
N SER A 239 7.13 -11.59 -7.94
CA SER A 239 7.85 -12.73 -7.37
C SER A 239 6.94 -13.73 -6.66
N TYR A 240 5.62 -13.51 -6.67
CA TYR A 240 4.65 -14.40 -6.06
C TYR A 240 4.83 -15.86 -6.49
N GLY A 241 4.60 -16.75 -5.54
CA GLY A 241 4.69 -18.20 -5.73
C GLY A 241 6.00 -18.81 -5.24
N LYS A 242 7.04 -18.00 -5.01
CA LYS A 242 8.29 -18.51 -4.44
C LYS A 242 8.05 -19.10 -3.04
N GLY A 243 8.53 -20.32 -2.84
CA GLY A 243 8.41 -21.03 -1.55
C GLY A 243 7.08 -21.75 -1.33
N LEU A 244 6.12 -21.66 -2.26
CA LEU A 244 4.91 -22.48 -2.23
C LEU A 244 5.22 -23.93 -2.66
N PRO A 245 4.55 -24.92 -2.08
CA PRO A 245 4.63 -26.32 -2.54
C PRO A 245 4.15 -26.50 -3.98
N GLU A 246 3.09 -25.80 -4.34
CA GLU A 246 2.54 -25.75 -5.68
C GLU A 246 3.37 -24.80 -6.56
N LYS A 247 3.68 -25.24 -7.79
CA LYS A 247 4.36 -24.40 -8.78
C LYS A 247 3.38 -23.41 -9.41
N VAL A 248 3.10 -22.33 -8.70
CA VAL A 248 2.24 -21.24 -9.14
C VAL A 248 3.07 -19.98 -9.19
N ASN A 249 2.97 -19.23 -10.30
CA ASN A 249 3.54 -17.89 -10.41
C ASN A 249 2.44 -16.81 -10.36
N PHE A 250 2.83 -15.55 -10.44
CA PHE A 250 1.88 -14.43 -10.37
C PHE A 250 0.90 -14.43 -11.56
N SER A 251 1.35 -14.79 -12.76
CA SER A 251 0.50 -14.89 -13.96
C SER A 251 -0.60 -15.93 -13.78
N GLU A 252 -0.24 -17.10 -13.24
CA GLU A 252 -1.22 -18.15 -12.94
C GLU A 252 -2.23 -17.73 -11.87
N LEU A 253 -1.79 -17.05 -10.80
CA LEU A 253 -2.69 -16.48 -9.80
C LEU A 253 -3.69 -15.51 -10.44
N LEU A 254 -3.20 -14.63 -11.31
CA LEU A 254 -4.04 -13.67 -12.03
C LEU A 254 -5.08 -14.36 -12.88
N ARG A 255 -4.72 -15.41 -13.64
CA ARG A 255 -5.68 -16.20 -14.45
C ARG A 255 -6.76 -16.86 -13.59
N ARG A 256 -6.39 -17.41 -12.43
CA ARG A 256 -7.36 -18.00 -11.48
C ARG A 256 -8.37 -16.98 -10.96
N ILE A 257 -7.92 -15.75 -10.67
CA ILE A 257 -8.81 -14.67 -10.23
C ILE A 257 -9.65 -14.16 -11.40
N ASP A 258 -9.05 -13.97 -12.60
CA ASP A 258 -9.76 -13.51 -13.80
C ASP A 258 -10.87 -14.48 -14.26
N ALA A 259 -10.73 -15.76 -13.93
CA ALA A 259 -11.75 -16.78 -14.18
C ALA A 259 -12.98 -16.68 -13.26
N ILE A 260 -12.97 -15.82 -12.23
CA ILE A 260 -14.15 -15.57 -11.39
C ILE A 260 -15.12 -14.69 -12.18
N GLY A 261 -16.36 -15.16 -12.31
CA GLY A 261 -17.41 -14.38 -12.97
C GLY A 261 -17.76 -13.11 -12.19
N GLY A 262 -18.36 -12.14 -12.88
CA GLY A 262 -18.81 -10.90 -12.26
C GLY A 262 -18.37 -9.66 -13.04
N ASP A 263 -18.80 -8.50 -12.58
CA ASP A 263 -18.45 -7.20 -13.14
C ASP A 263 -17.55 -6.42 -12.18
N TYR A 264 -16.23 -6.62 -12.32
CA TYR A 264 -15.21 -6.02 -11.47
C TYR A 264 -13.96 -5.67 -12.26
N ARG A 265 -13.07 -4.89 -11.65
CA ARG A 265 -11.70 -4.64 -12.12
C ARG A 265 -10.69 -5.30 -11.20
N LEU A 266 -9.66 -5.87 -11.79
CA LEU A 266 -8.50 -6.40 -11.09
C LEU A 266 -7.28 -5.50 -11.35
N ARG A 267 -6.60 -5.11 -10.28
CA ARG A 267 -5.33 -4.37 -10.31
C ARG A 267 -4.30 -5.06 -9.43
N PHE A 268 -3.07 -4.68 -9.60
CA PHE A 268 -1.99 -5.03 -8.69
C PHE A 268 -1.00 -3.87 -8.55
N MET A 269 -0.32 -3.82 -7.43
CA MET A 269 0.64 -2.77 -7.11
C MET A 269 1.98 -3.37 -6.71
N THR A 270 3.05 -2.58 -6.91
CA THR A 270 4.40 -2.90 -6.43
C THR A 270 5.05 -4.07 -7.18
N SER A 271 5.29 -3.84 -8.46
CA SER A 271 6.05 -4.74 -9.33
C SER A 271 7.55 -4.42 -9.28
N HIS A 272 8.38 -5.40 -9.67
CA HIS A 272 9.81 -5.17 -9.86
C HIS A 272 10.22 -5.60 -11.28
N PRO A 273 10.91 -4.75 -12.06
CA PRO A 273 11.24 -5.03 -13.46
C PRO A 273 12.03 -6.33 -13.67
N LYS A 274 12.85 -6.73 -12.68
CA LYS A 274 13.60 -7.99 -12.72
C LYS A 274 12.70 -9.22 -12.85
N ASP A 275 11.54 -9.19 -12.18
CA ASP A 275 10.61 -10.30 -12.08
C ASP A 275 9.38 -10.14 -13.02
N ALA A 276 9.31 -9.03 -13.79
CA ALA A 276 8.28 -8.85 -14.81
C ALA A 276 8.65 -9.62 -16.09
N THR A 277 7.71 -10.46 -16.55
CA THR A 277 7.93 -11.38 -17.67
C THR A 277 6.97 -11.09 -18.84
N HIS A 278 7.29 -11.59 -20.03
CA HIS A 278 6.36 -11.56 -21.17
C HIS A 278 5.07 -12.31 -20.86
N GLU A 279 5.14 -13.46 -20.13
CA GLU A 279 3.96 -14.19 -19.69
C GLU A 279 3.01 -13.31 -18.85
N LEU A 280 3.54 -12.47 -17.98
CA LEU A 280 2.72 -11.52 -17.21
C LEU A 280 2.04 -10.50 -18.13
N VAL A 281 2.78 -9.95 -19.11
CA VAL A 281 2.24 -9.00 -20.09
C VAL A 281 1.12 -9.65 -20.91
N ASP A 282 1.32 -10.86 -21.42
CA ASP A 282 0.32 -11.61 -22.19
C ASP A 282 -0.92 -11.90 -21.33
N THR A 283 -0.73 -12.30 -20.07
CA THR A 283 -1.83 -12.54 -19.12
C THR A 283 -2.68 -11.29 -18.91
N ILE A 284 -2.06 -10.11 -18.79
CA ILE A 284 -2.80 -8.85 -18.64
C ILE A 284 -3.54 -8.50 -19.92
N ALA A 285 -2.88 -8.66 -21.09
CA ALA A 285 -3.45 -8.31 -22.38
C ALA A 285 -4.66 -9.17 -22.76
N GLU A 286 -4.66 -10.45 -22.35
CA GLU A 286 -5.73 -11.43 -22.64
C GLU A 286 -6.89 -11.39 -21.65
N SER A 287 -6.71 -10.73 -20.51
CA SER A 287 -7.69 -10.70 -19.42
C SER A 287 -8.88 -9.77 -19.70
N ARG A 288 -10.04 -10.13 -19.18
CA ARG A 288 -11.25 -9.31 -19.19
C ARG A 288 -11.34 -8.31 -18.03
N HIS A 289 -10.76 -8.67 -16.88
CA HIS A 289 -10.90 -7.92 -15.64
C HIS A 289 -9.65 -7.15 -15.24
N ILE A 290 -8.45 -7.62 -15.66
CA ILE A 290 -7.20 -6.95 -15.32
C ILE A 290 -7.10 -5.65 -16.10
N CYS A 291 -6.98 -4.54 -15.39
CA CYS A 291 -6.77 -3.24 -16.02
C CYS A 291 -5.47 -3.23 -16.81
N HIS A 292 -5.47 -2.66 -18.03
CA HIS A 292 -4.25 -2.35 -18.78
C HIS A 292 -3.48 -1.22 -18.09
N TYR A 293 -3.09 -1.48 -16.85
CA TYR A 293 -2.38 -0.56 -15.96
C TYR A 293 -1.28 -1.33 -15.24
N ILE A 294 -0.04 -0.90 -15.38
CA ILE A 294 1.11 -1.51 -14.72
C ILE A 294 1.88 -0.43 -13.97
N HIS A 295 2.02 -0.62 -12.66
CA HIS A 295 2.96 0.14 -11.86
C HIS A 295 4.29 -0.61 -11.82
N LEU A 296 5.30 -0.11 -12.55
CA LEU A 296 6.61 -0.77 -12.72
C LEU A 296 7.75 0.18 -12.36
N PRO A 297 8.15 0.24 -11.08
CA PRO A 297 9.17 1.16 -10.59
C PRO A 297 10.54 0.98 -11.25
N CYS A 298 10.95 1.89 -12.14
CA CYS A 298 12.28 1.86 -12.75
C CYS A 298 13.35 2.50 -11.87
N GLN A 299 13.00 3.46 -11.03
CA GLN A 299 13.84 4.21 -10.08
C GLN A 299 14.85 5.16 -10.71
N SER A 300 15.55 4.79 -11.77
CA SER A 300 16.51 5.60 -12.53
C SER A 300 16.56 5.14 -13.99
N GLY A 301 16.94 6.02 -14.90
CA GLY A 301 17.23 5.71 -16.31
C GLY A 301 18.68 5.34 -16.57
N SER A 302 19.58 5.48 -15.60
CA SER A 302 21.00 5.15 -15.76
C SER A 302 21.30 3.73 -15.30
N SER A 303 21.85 2.91 -16.19
CA SER A 303 22.26 1.53 -15.89
C SER A 303 23.30 1.45 -14.77
N ARG A 304 24.21 2.43 -14.65
CA ARG A 304 25.16 2.49 -13.55
C ARG A 304 24.48 2.75 -12.21
N VAL A 305 23.55 3.71 -12.18
CA VAL A 305 22.78 4.03 -10.96
C VAL A 305 21.91 2.83 -10.56
N LEU A 306 21.24 2.19 -11.51
CA LEU A 306 20.46 0.95 -11.26
C LEU A 306 21.31 -0.15 -10.65
N LYS A 307 22.55 -0.35 -11.13
CA LYS A 307 23.51 -1.30 -10.54
C LYS A 307 23.89 -0.91 -9.11
N ALA A 308 24.15 0.38 -8.84
CA ALA A 308 24.44 0.88 -7.50
C ALA A 308 23.24 0.75 -6.56
N MET A 309 22.03 0.89 -7.07
CA MET A 309 20.75 0.62 -6.38
C MET A 309 20.47 -0.87 -6.14
N ASN A 310 21.30 -1.80 -6.66
CA ASN A 310 21.10 -3.26 -6.60
C ASN A 310 19.80 -3.73 -7.28
N ARG A 311 19.49 -3.16 -8.48
CA ARG A 311 18.21 -3.43 -9.16
C ARG A 311 18.20 -4.68 -10.03
N HIS A 312 19.35 -5.26 -10.41
CA HIS A 312 19.50 -6.50 -11.21
C HIS A 312 18.86 -6.45 -12.60
N TYR A 313 18.69 -5.28 -13.18
CA TYR A 313 18.35 -5.01 -14.58
C TYR A 313 19.00 -3.69 -14.99
N ASP A 314 19.11 -3.46 -16.27
CA ASP A 314 19.60 -2.24 -16.88
C ASP A 314 18.48 -1.51 -17.66
N ARG A 315 18.81 -0.34 -18.21
CA ARG A 315 17.91 0.48 -19.01
C ARG A 315 17.32 -0.28 -20.19
N GLU A 316 18.17 -1.01 -20.96
CA GLU A 316 17.71 -1.68 -22.17
C GLU A 316 16.73 -2.79 -21.87
N LYS A 317 16.99 -3.62 -20.88
CA LYS A 317 16.08 -4.66 -20.44
C LYS A 317 14.73 -4.09 -19.98
N TYR A 318 14.75 -2.91 -19.32
CA TYR A 318 13.52 -2.23 -18.93
C TYR A 318 12.73 -1.77 -20.16
N LEU A 319 13.41 -1.11 -21.11
CA LEU A 319 12.79 -0.61 -22.35
C LEU A 319 12.25 -1.74 -23.23
N ASP A 320 12.95 -2.86 -23.33
CA ASP A 320 12.51 -4.02 -24.11
C ASP A 320 11.18 -4.57 -23.56
N LEU A 321 11.06 -4.69 -22.25
CA LEU A 321 9.81 -5.10 -21.62
C LEU A 321 8.67 -4.09 -21.87
N ILE A 322 8.98 -2.78 -21.81
CA ILE A 322 7.98 -1.73 -22.07
C ILE A 322 7.53 -1.73 -23.53
N ARG A 323 8.44 -1.90 -24.49
CA ARG A 323 8.11 -2.01 -25.92
C ARG A 323 7.18 -3.18 -26.16
N TYR A 324 7.51 -4.37 -25.62
CA TYR A 324 6.66 -5.56 -25.70
C TYR A 324 5.27 -5.31 -25.08
N ALA A 325 5.21 -4.69 -23.90
CA ALA A 325 3.95 -4.42 -23.24
C ALA A 325 3.08 -3.42 -24.02
N LYS A 326 3.66 -2.38 -24.62
CA LYS A 326 2.94 -1.42 -25.47
C LYS A 326 2.47 -2.04 -26.80
N GLU A 327 3.23 -2.98 -27.38
CA GLU A 327 2.82 -3.72 -28.55
C GLU A 327 1.57 -4.58 -28.28
N LYS A 328 1.55 -5.28 -27.13
CA LYS A 328 0.40 -6.12 -26.74
C LYS A 328 -0.80 -5.29 -26.26
N MET A 329 -0.56 -4.15 -25.65
CA MET A 329 -1.60 -3.30 -25.07
C MET A 329 -1.38 -1.83 -25.52
N PRO A 330 -1.89 -1.41 -26.68
CA PRO A 330 -1.68 -0.04 -27.19
C PRO A 330 -2.16 1.07 -26.24
N ASN A 331 -3.18 0.79 -25.44
CA ASN A 331 -3.74 1.73 -24.45
C ASN A 331 -3.17 1.56 -23.03
N LEU A 332 -2.02 0.88 -22.91
CA LEU A 332 -1.38 0.61 -21.62
C LEU A 332 -1.11 1.90 -20.84
N SER A 333 -1.52 1.91 -19.60
CA SER A 333 -1.15 2.93 -18.61
C SER A 333 0.04 2.45 -17.81
N LEU A 334 1.13 3.16 -17.89
CA LEU A 334 2.37 2.87 -17.17
C LEU A 334 2.60 3.92 -16.09
N THR A 335 2.87 3.46 -14.88
CA THR A 335 3.32 4.33 -13.79
C THR A 335 4.60 3.79 -13.18
N SER A 336 5.39 4.65 -12.57
CA SER A 336 6.69 4.28 -12.03
C SER A 336 7.06 5.13 -10.81
N ASP A 337 8.07 4.66 -10.08
CA ASP A 337 8.77 5.45 -9.08
C ASP A 337 10.10 5.92 -9.65
N ILE A 338 10.51 7.15 -9.34
CA ILE A 338 11.79 7.73 -9.66
C ILE A 338 12.43 8.31 -8.40
N ILE A 339 13.69 7.98 -8.17
CA ILE A 339 14.52 8.57 -7.11
C ILE A 339 15.56 9.45 -7.77
N VAL A 340 15.53 10.75 -7.47
CA VAL A 340 16.47 11.76 -7.94
C VAL A 340 17.58 11.95 -6.92
N GLY A 341 18.82 12.04 -7.38
CA GLY A 341 19.97 12.31 -6.53
C GLY A 341 20.33 11.14 -5.62
N PHE A 342 20.29 9.92 -6.17
CA PHE A 342 20.85 8.74 -5.50
C PHE A 342 22.36 8.97 -5.26
N PRO A 343 22.96 8.51 -4.13
CA PRO A 343 24.37 8.76 -3.84
C PRO A 343 25.31 8.44 -5.00
N GLY A 344 26.08 9.43 -5.40
CA GLY A 344 27.00 9.35 -6.53
C GLY A 344 26.36 9.40 -7.93
N GLU A 345 25.05 9.70 -8.05
CA GLU A 345 24.43 10.00 -9.34
C GLU A 345 24.96 11.34 -9.89
N THR A 346 25.36 11.37 -11.17
CA THR A 346 25.76 12.61 -11.84
C THR A 346 24.58 13.26 -12.56
N TYR A 347 24.74 14.54 -12.97
CA TYR A 347 23.71 15.23 -13.75
C TYR A 347 23.46 14.57 -15.12
N GLU A 348 24.52 14.07 -15.77
CA GLU A 348 24.42 13.34 -17.04
C GLU A 348 23.58 12.07 -16.88
N GLU A 349 23.75 11.33 -15.80
CA GLU A 349 22.97 10.14 -15.48
C GLU A 349 21.51 10.47 -15.11
N PHE A 350 21.29 11.60 -14.45
CA PHE A 350 19.94 12.12 -14.27
C PHE A 350 19.29 12.48 -15.63
N CYS A 351 20.05 13.05 -16.58
CA CYS A 351 19.57 13.30 -17.95
C CYS A 351 19.19 11.99 -18.69
N GLU A 352 19.88 10.86 -18.42
CA GLU A 352 19.44 9.54 -18.91
C GLU A 352 18.05 9.18 -18.36
N THR A 353 17.78 9.52 -17.09
CA THR A 353 16.45 9.32 -16.48
C THR A 353 15.39 10.18 -17.18
N LEU A 354 15.65 11.46 -17.46
CA LEU A 354 14.73 12.30 -18.22
C LEU A 354 14.49 11.75 -19.63
N SER A 355 15.54 11.25 -20.28
CA SER A 355 15.44 10.61 -21.61
C SER A 355 14.55 9.37 -21.56
N LEU A 356 14.69 8.51 -20.54
CA LEU A 356 13.83 7.33 -20.34
C LEU A 356 12.36 7.75 -20.16
N ILE A 357 12.10 8.78 -19.35
CA ILE A 357 10.75 9.27 -19.10
C ILE A 357 10.07 9.75 -20.38
N ARG A 358 10.81 10.47 -21.24
CA ARG A 358 10.30 10.92 -22.54
C ARG A 358 10.05 9.76 -23.52
N GLU A 359 10.88 8.72 -23.50
CA GLU A 359 10.72 7.53 -24.35
C GLU A 359 9.55 6.66 -23.91
N VAL A 360 9.39 6.47 -22.60
CA VAL A 360 8.32 5.63 -22.04
C VAL A 360 6.98 6.36 -21.99
N GLU A 361 6.95 7.67 -21.86
CA GLU A 361 5.73 8.49 -21.72
C GLU A 361 4.80 7.97 -20.59
N PHE A 362 5.31 7.92 -19.36
CA PHE A 362 4.54 7.44 -18.21
C PHE A 362 3.25 8.24 -18.01
N THR A 363 2.17 7.55 -17.67
CA THR A 363 0.90 8.17 -17.31
C THR A 363 1.03 9.01 -16.04
N SER A 364 1.78 8.51 -15.07
CA SER A 364 2.10 9.22 -13.83
C SER A 364 3.39 8.68 -13.22
N LEU A 365 4.10 9.53 -12.49
CA LEU A 365 5.28 9.17 -11.72
C LEU A 365 5.08 9.50 -10.25
N PHE A 366 5.56 8.61 -9.38
CA PHE A 366 5.82 8.90 -7.99
C PHE A 366 7.30 9.27 -7.86
N THR A 367 7.57 10.51 -7.52
CA THR A 367 8.91 11.09 -7.59
C THR A 367 9.42 11.46 -6.21
N PHE A 368 10.67 11.16 -5.95
CA PHE A 368 11.30 11.37 -4.65
C PHE A 368 12.71 11.91 -4.83
N ILE A 369 13.13 12.85 -3.99
CA ILE A 369 14.55 13.11 -3.78
C ILE A 369 15.07 12.00 -2.87
N PHE A 370 16.26 11.46 -3.15
CA PHE A 370 16.86 10.44 -2.30
C PHE A 370 16.94 10.91 -0.84
N SER A 371 16.46 10.07 0.05
CA SER A 371 16.52 10.29 1.48
C SER A 371 17.11 9.05 2.17
N PRO A 372 18.23 9.16 2.88
CA PRO A 372 18.90 8.04 3.50
C PRO A 372 18.02 7.40 4.58
N ARG A 373 17.92 6.07 4.56
CA ARG A 373 17.22 5.28 5.58
C ARG A 373 18.25 4.58 6.47
N PRO A 374 18.32 4.89 7.77
CA PRO A 374 19.25 4.23 8.68
C PRO A 374 19.15 2.70 8.59
N GLY A 375 20.29 2.03 8.49
CA GLY A 375 20.39 0.58 8.33
C GLY A 375 20.31 0.08 6.89
N THR A 376 20.19 0.97 5.89
CA THR A 376 20.30 0.61 4.47
C THR A 376 21.69 0.90 3.93
N ARG A 377 22.12 0.10 2.95
CA ARG A 377 23.45 0.27 2.34
C ARG A 377 23.65 1.66 1.71
N ALA A 378 22.62 2.23 1.08
CA ALA A 378 22.72 3.53 0.45
C ALA A 378 22.84 4.69 1.46
N ALA A 379 22.44 4.50 2.71
CA ALA A 379 22.63 5.51 3.76
C ALA A 379 24.11 5.70 4.17
N GLU A 380 24.96 4.73 3.84
CA GLU A 380 26.39 4.73 4.14
C GLU A 380 27.25 5.14 2.92
N MET A 381 26.63 5.35 1.77
CA MET A 381 27.34 5.78 0.54
C MET A 381 27.67 7.28 0.60
N GLU A 382 28.82 7.63 0.03
CA GLU A 382 29.21 9.02 -0.17
C GLU A 382 28.25 9.70 -1.16
N ASP A 383 27.76 10.87 -0.78
CA ASP A 383 26.78 11.65 -1.54
C ASP A 383 27.33 13.06 -1.82
N PRO A 384 28.05 13.25 -2.93
CA PRO A 384 28.69 14.52 -3.25
C PRO A 384 27.72 15.58 -3.75
N VAL A 385 26.48 15.20 -4.14
CA VAL A 385 25.50 16.12 -4.72
C VAL A 385 24.72 16.82 -3.61
N THR A 386 24.72 18.14 -3.64
CA THR A 386 24.01 18.94 -2.63
C THR A 386 22.50 18.81 -2.76
N TYR A 387 21.78 19.01 -1.65
CA TYR A 387 20.32 19.00 -1.66
C TYR A 387 19.74 20.06 -2.61
N LYS A 388 20.40 21.20 -2.77
CA LYS A 388 19.98 22.27 -3.70
C LYS A 388 20.04 21.78 -5.17
N GLU A 389 21.10 21.09 -5.56
CA GLU A 389 21.23 20.53 -6.91
C GLU A 389 20.17 19.47 -7.16
N LYS A 390 19.96 18.54 -6.19
CA LYS A 390 18.89 17.53 -6.27
C LYS A 390 17.51 18.17 -6.42
N THR A 391 17.24 19.29 -5.74
CA THR A 391 15.97 20.02 -5.86
C THR A 391 15.81 20.64 -7.25
N GLN A 392 16.89 21.12 -7.89
CA GLN A 392 16.84 21.60 -9.26
C GLN A 392 16.52 20.47 -10.25
N TRP A 393 17.22 19.34 -10.16
CA TRP A 393 16.94 18.15 -10.97
C TRP A 393 15.52 17.64 -10.78
N PHE A 394 15.06 17.64 -9.55
CA PHE A 394 13.68 17.24 -9.22
C PHE A 394 12.65 18.15 -9.90
N SER A 395 12.89 19.46 -9.94
CA SER A 395 12.02 20.42 -10.63
C SER A 395 11.99 20.19 -12.15
N GLU A 396 13.13 19.84 -12.77
CA GLU A 396 13.21 19.48 -14.19
C GLU A 396 12.44 18.20 -14.50
N LEU A 397 12.52 17.19 -13.60
CA LEU A 397 11.75 15.95 -13.71
C LEU A 397 10.26 16.20 -13.63
N LEU A 398 9.80 17.00 -12.65
CA LEU A 398 8.39 17.32 -12.50
C LEU A 398 7.83 18.02 -13.74
N LYS A 399 8.56 19.00 -14.29
CA LYS A 399 8.17 19.70 -15.52
C LYS A 399 8.07 18.74 -16.71
N THR A 400 9.07 17.86 -16.90
CA THR A 400 9.04 16.86 -17.97
C THR A 400 7.82 15.94 -17.86
N GLN A 401 7.50 15.46 -16.65
CA GLN A 401 6.34 14.58 -16.45
C GLN A 401 5.01 15.32 -16.62
N GLU A 402 4.94 16.59 -16.22
CA GLU A 402 3.74 17.41 -16.40
C GLU A 402 3.39 17.59 -17.88
N GLU A 403 4.37 17.88 -18.72
CA GLU A 403 4.20 17.99 -20.17
C GLU A 403 3.68 16.69 -20.80
N ILE A 404 4.23 15.54 -20.39
CA ILE A 404 3.80 14.21 -20.87
C ILE A 404 2.37 13.90 -20.42
N ALA A 405 2.06 14.14 -19.16
CA ALA A 405 0.72 13.86 -18.62
C ALA A 405 -0.34 14.75 -19.26
N ALA A 406 -0.07 16.03 -19.47
CA ALA A 406 -0.97 16.95 -20.14
C ALA A 406 -1.27 16.51 -21.57
N LYS A 407 -0.24 16.11 -22.34
CA LYS A 407 -0.41 15.56 -23.70
C LYS A 407 -1.28 14.30 -23.71
N ARG A 408 -1.04 13.38 -22.75
CA ARG A 408 -1.83 12.15 -22.62
C ARG A 408 -3.30 12.44 -22.27
N CYS A 409 -3.56 13.29 -21.29
CA CYS A 409 -4.93 13.67 -20.93
C CYS A 409 -5.63 14.36 -22.11
N ALA A 410 -4.95 15.25 -22.85
CA ALA A 410 -5.50 15.91 -24.02
C ALA A 410 -5.89 14.91 -25.13
N SER A 411 -5.12 13.83 -25.33
CA SER A 411 -5.41 12.79 -26.31
C SER A 411 -6.67 11.97 -25.99
N MET A 412 -7.15 12.01 -24.75
CA MET A 412 -8.36 11.29 -24.33
C MET A 412 -9.65 12.11 -24.57
N VAL A 413 -9.55 13.39 -24.94
CA VAL A 413 -10.72 14.20 -25.26
C VAL A 413 -11.44 13.61 -26.48
N GLY A 414 -12.76 13.37 -26.33
CA GLY A 414 -13.61 12.72 -27.34
C GLY A 414 -13.73 11.20 -27.17
N SER A 415 -12.89 10.55 -26.35
CA SER A 415 -13.05 9.13 -26.03
C SER A 415 -14.21 8.90 -25.07
N THR A 416 -14.70 7.67 -25.02
CA THR A 416 -15.64 7.20 -23.99
C THR A 416 -14.91 6.24 -23.08
N GLU A 417 -14.89 6.59 -21.80
CA GLU A 417 -14.19 5.83 -20.76
C GLU A 417 -15.17 5.17 -19.80
N ARG A 418 -14.95 3.92 -19.47
CA ARG A 418 -15.69 3.26 -18.41
C ARG A 418 -15.10 3.66 -17.06
N VAL A 419 -15.86 4.41 -16.25
CA VAL A 419 -15.44 5.03 -15.00
C VAL A 419 -16.10 4.32 -13.82
N LEU A 420 -15.32 3.92 -12.82
CA LEU A 420 -15.83 3.53 -11.51
C LEU A 420 -16.01 4.78 -10.67
N ILE A 421 -17.23 5.06 -10.26
CA ILE A 421 -17.57 6.26 -9.49
C ILE A 421 -17.22 6.00 -8.02
N GLU A 422 -16.42 6.89 -7.42
CA GLU A 422 -15.87 6.72 -6.08
C GLU A 422 -16.56 7.61 -5.05
N GLU A 423 -16.80 8.86 -5.40
CA GLU A 423 -17.30 9.88 -4.47
C GLU A 423 -17.88 11.08 -5.19
N ARG A 424 -18.55 11.95 -4.45
CA ARG A 424 -18.86 13.33 -4.87
C ARG A 424 -17.77 14.27 -4.37
N ASN A 425 -17.21 15.06 -5.27
CA ASN A 425 -16.25 16.10 -4.92
C ASN A 425 -16.99 17.27 -4.26
N GLU A 426 -16.81 17.46 -2.96
CA GLU A 426 -17.47 18.50 -2.17
C GLU A 426 -17.17 19.93 -2.64
N LYS A 427 -16.03 20.15 -3.32
CA LYS A 427 -15.61 21.49 -3.76
C LYS A 427 -16.34 21.99 -5.00
N ASN A 428 -16.72 21.07 -5.90
CA ASN A 428 -17.35 21.44 -7.17
C ASN A 428 -18.68 20.75 -7.43
N GLY A 429 -19.12 19.85 -6.55
CA GLY A 429 -20.39 19.15 -6.63
C GLY A 429 -20.47 18.08 -7.72
N LEU A 430 -19.38 17.78 -8.43
CA LEU A 430 -19.33 16.75 -9.45
C LEU A 430 -19.06 15.36 -8.84
N LEU A 431 -19.54 14.32 -9.52
CA LEU A 431 -19.08 12.97 -9.24
C LEU A 431 -17.63 12.82 -9.70
N SER A 432 -16.85 12.09 -8.91
CA SER A 432 -15.45 11.78 -9.17
C SER A 432 -15.27 10.27 -9.23
N GLY A 433 -14.62 9.79 -10.26
CA GLY A 433 -14.32 8.36 -10.41
C GLY A 433 -13.03 8.13 -11.19
N ARG A 434 -12.70 6.86 -11.43
CA ARG A 434 -11.45 6.49 -12.11
C ARG A 434 -11.70 5.59 -13.31
N THR A 435 -10.95 5.87 -14.38
CA THR A 435 -10.86 4.99 -15.54
C THR A 435 -10.08 3.71 -15.23
N ALA A 436 -10.06 2.75 -16.16
CA ALA A 436 -9.16 1.60 -16.10
C ALA A 436 -7.68 2.01 -16.04
N SER A 437 -7.31 3.13 -16.65
CA SER A 437 -5.97 3.74 -16.61
C SER A 437 -5.65 4.47 -15.29
N SER A 438 -6.57 4.45 -14.31
CA SER A 438 -6.46 5.15 -13.01
C SER A 438 -6.47 6.68 -13.10
N ILE A 439 -6.91 7.25 -14.22
CA ILE A 439 -7.07 8.69 -14.40
C ILE A 439 -8.41 9.11 -13.80
N ILE A 440 -8.41 10.23 -13.08
CA ILE A 440 -9.62 10.79 -12.47
C ILE A 440 -10.49 11.44 -13.55
N VAL A 441 -11.79 11.16 -13.49
CA VAL A 441 -12.80 11.80 -14.33
C VAL A 441 -13.85 12.42 -13.43
N GLU A 442 -14.14 13.70 -13.64
CA GLU A 442 -15.21 14.44 -12.96
C GLU A 442 -16.35 14.73 -13.93
N PHE A 443 -17.60 14.51 -13.52
CA PHE A 443 -18.78 14.71 -14.35
C PHE A 443 -20.05 14.92 -13.51
N PRO A 444 -21.11 15.55 -14.05
CA PRO A 444 -22.41 15.67 -13.38
C PRO A 444 -23.07 14.30 -13.24
N GLY A 445 -23.77 14.05 -12.14
CA GLY A 445 -24.52 12.81 -11.93
C GLY A 445 -25.15 12.74 -10.54
N GLU A 446 -25.83 11.62 -10.26
CA GLU A 446 -26.57 11.36 -9.03
C GLU A 446 -25.74 10.53 -8.04
N ASP A 447 -25.95 10.73 -6.73
CA ASP A 447 -25.18 10.03 -5.69
C ASP A 447 -25.41 8.52 -5.69
N GLU A 448 -26.54 8.06 -6.17
CA GLU A 448 -26.89 6.63 -6.33
C GLU A 448 -25.94 5.88 -7.27
N TRP A 449 -25.21 6.61 -8.12
CA TRP A 449 -24.21 6.02 -9.02
C TRP A 449 -22.87 5.74 -8.34
N ILE A 450 -22.67 6.23 -7.12
CA ILE A 450 -21.43 5.96 -6.37
C ILE A 450 -21.32 4.46 -6.11
N GLY A 451 -20.19 3.88 -6.51
CA GLY A 451 -19.95 2.44 -6.47
C GLY A 451 -20.26 1.70 -7.78
N GLU A 452 -20.84 2.38 -8.78
CA GLU A 452 -21.18 1.80 -10.07
C GLU A 452 -20.18 2.17 -11.16
N PHE A 453 -20.19 1.38 -12.23
CA PHE A 453 -19.52 1.73 -13.48
C PHE A 453 -20.44 2.53 -14.38
N LYS A 454 -19.95 3.63 -14.93
CA LYS A 454 -20.63 4.42 -15.95
C LYS A 454 -19.72 4.69 -17.13
N ASN A 455 -20.31 4.78 -18.33
CA ASN A 455 -19.60 5.23 -19.51
C ASN A 455 -19.66 6.76 -19.58
N VAL A 456 -18.49 7.40 -19.61
CA VAL A 456 -18.35 8.84 -19.60
C VAL A 456 -17.59 9.28 -20.84
N LYS A 457 -18.22 10.12 -21.66
CA LYS A 457 -17.56 10.78 -22.79
C LYS A 457 -16.72 11.93 -22.28
N VAL A 458 -15.42 11.87 -22.53
CA VAL A 458 -14.48 12.90 -22.12
C VAL A 458 -14.65 14.13 -23.00
N THR A 459 -14.97 15.27 -22.39
CA THR A 459 -15.20 16.54 -23.10
C THR A 459 -14.06 17.55 -22.92
N GLU A 460 -13.33 17.45 -21.80
CA GLU A 460 -12.24 18.37 -21.47
C GLU A 460 -11.13 17.65 -20.69
N ALA A 461 -9.89 18.07 -20.91
CA ALA A 461 -8.72 17.66 -20.11
C ALA A 461 -8.17 18.86 -19.33
N ARG A 462 -8.00 18.68 -18.01
CA ARG A 462 -7.44 19.69 -17.09
C ARG A 462 -6.25 19.08 -16.35
N ASN A 463 -5.04 19.30 -16.86
CA ASN A 463 -3.81 18.73 -16.32
C ASN A 463 -3.92 17.20 -16.06
N TRP A 464 -4.22 16.81 -14.82
CA TRP A 464 -4.30 15.42 -14.37
C TRP A 464 -5.73 14.87 -14.23
N ILE A 465 -6.75 15.69 -14.53
CA ILE A 465 -8.15 15.36 -14.35
C ILE A 465 -8.87 15.54 -15.69
N LEU A 466 -9.73 14.60 -16.04
CA LEU A 466 -10.62 14.68 -17.17
C LEU A 466 -12.00 15.16 -16.71
N ARG A 467 -12.71 15.86 -17.59
CA ARG A 467 -14.13 16.14 -17.44
C ARG A 467 -14.92 15.49 -18.53
N GLY A 468 -16.15 15.15 -18.23
CA GLY A 468 -17.01 14.47 -19.19
C GLY A 468 -18.48 14.56 -18.86
N GLU A 469 -19.24 13.80 -19.65
CA GLU A 469 -20.69 13.65 -19.51
C GLU A 469 -21.01 12.16 -19.58
N CYS A 470 -21.92 11.69 -18.71
CA CYS A 470 -22.41 10.32 -18.72
C CYS A 470 -23.19 10.09 -20.03
N VAL A 471 -22.96 8.95 -20.69
CA VAL A 471 -23.59 8.57 -21.98
C VAL A 471 -24.37 7.26 -21.89
N ASP A 472 -24.58 6.73 -20.68
CA ASP A 472 -25.44 5.56 -20.41
C ASP A 472 -26.92 5.95 -20.35
#